data_9307fa0a93cb2b524ac47afd7311c7ea
#
_entry.id   9307fa0a93cb2b524ac47afd7311c7ea
#
_cell.length_a   1.000
_cell.length_b   1.000
_cell.length_c   1.000
_cell.angle_alpha   90.00
_cell.angle_beta   90.00
_cell.angle_gamma   90.00
#
_symmetry.space_group_name_H-M   'P 1'
#
loop_
_entity.id
_entity.type
_entity.pdbx_description
1 polymer ?
#
loop_
_entity_poly.entity_id
_entity_poly.type
_entity_poly.pdbx_seq_one_letter_code
_entity_poly.pdbx_strand_id
1 'polypeptide(L)'
;TALRILENGKADKIIVTAGITPWERKKQSDGHQYLNIAKQRGLNLENIMITEVVQNTEQEVLEISKIIPIKSNLTLVTSAVHMTRAKMLFEKAGFNIVAFPIKFFSGHKTTPMSFIPSASALHRSTRIYREFQGRLFYRLKYSLK
;
A
#
# COMPACT_ATOMS: atom_id res chain seq x y z
N THR A 1 -9.36 -1.69 -7.43
CA THR A 1 -8.42 -1.35 -8.53
C THR A 1 -7.50 -2.53 -8.83
N ALA A 2 -6.75 -3.10 -7.85
CA ALA A 2 -5.85 -4.23 -8.11
C ALA A 2 -6.58 -5.43 -8.74
N LEU A 3 -7.73 -5.85 -8.20
CA LEU A 3 -8.53 -6.93 -8.79
C LEU A 3 -8.94 -6.65 -10.24
N ARG A 4 -9.23 -5.39 -10.59
CA ARG A 4 -9.53 -5.01 -11.98
C ARG A 4 -8.32 -5.15 -12.91
N ILE A 5 -7.11 -4.99 -12.42
CA ILE A 5 -5.89 -5.22 -13.19
C ILE A 5 -5.76 -6.70 -13.55
N LEU A 6 -6.06 -7.59 -12.59
CA LEU A 6 -6.11 -9.03 -12.81
C LEU A 6 -7.25 -9.43 -13.77
N GLU A 7 -8.47 -8.93 -13.52
CA GLU A 7 -9.65 -9.18 -14.38
C GLU A 7 -9.40 -8.83 -15.85
N ASN A 8 -8.64 -7.75 -16.08
CA ASN A 8 -8.31 -7.28 -17.44
C ASN A 8 -7.07 -7.97 -18.04
N GLY A 9 -6.54 -9.01 -17.42
CA GLY A 9 -5.34 -9.73 -17.90
C GLY A 9 -4.06 -8.89 -17.96
N LYS A 10 -4.00 -7.78 -17.20
CA LYS A 10 -2.82 -6.91 -17.14
C LYS A 10 -1.82 -7.32 -16.05
N ALA A 11 -2.15 -8.32 -15.29
CA ALA A 11 -1.27 -8.98 -14.33
C ALA A 11 -1.69 -10.45 -14.22
N ASP A 12 -0.72 -11.34 -14.10
CA ASP A 12 -0.97 -12.77 -13.96
C ASP A 12 -1.31 -13.15 -12.52
N LYS A 13 -0.76 -12.44 -11.57
CA LYS A 13 -0.92 -12.70 -10.13
C LYS A 13 -1.04 -11.40 -9.34
N ILE A 14 -1.71 -11.50 -8.19
CA ILE A 14 -1.78 -10.45 -7.19
C ILE A 14 -1.22 -10.96 -5.87
N ILE A 15 -0.40 -10.13 -5.23
CA ILE A 15 0.01 -10.34 -3.85
C ILE A 15 -0.66 -9.25 -3.00
N VAL A 16 -1.43 -9.68 -2.01
CA VAL A 16 -2.09 -8.79 -1.06
C VAL A 16 -1.36 -8.86 0.27
N THR A 17 -0.90 -7.72 0.76
CA THR A 17 -0.26 -7.66 2.08
C THR A 17 -1.31 -7.72 3.19
N ALA A 18 -1.09 -8.59 4.17
CA ALA A 18 -1.98 -8.76 5.32
C ALA A 18 -1.62 -7.77 6.44
N GLY A 19 -1.73 -6.46 6.13
CA GLY A 19 -1.42 -5.40 7.09
C GLY A 19 -2.38 -5.39 8.27
N ILE A 20 -1.81 -5.30 9.49
CA ILE A 20 -2.55 -5.04 10.73
C ILE A 20 -1.84 -3.91 11.47
N THR A 21 -2.59 -2.89 11.87
CA THR A 21 -2.04 -1.86 12.76
C THR A 21 -2.06 -2.37 14.20
N PRO A 22 -0.97 -2.18 14.99
CA PRO A 22 -0.85 -2.76 16.34
C PRO A 22 -1.97 -2.38 17.31
N TRP A 23 -2.66 -1.26 17.05
CA TRP A 23 -3.77 -0.76 17.87
C TRP A 23 -5.15 -1.09 17.31
N GLU A 24 -5.24 -1.69 16.11
CA GLU A 24 -6.53 -2.15 15.57
C GLU A 24 -6.81 -3.56 16.03
N ARG A 25 -7.90 -3.72 16.80
CA ARG A 25 -8.43 -5.04 17.21
C ARG A 25 -9.24 -5.69 16.07
N LYS A 26 -8.75 -5.65 14.82
CA LYS A 26 -9.42 -6.33 13.72
C LYS A 26 -9.26 -7.84 13.88
N LYS A 27 -10.37 -8.57 13.88
CA LYS A 27 -10.36 -10.04 13.88
C LYS A 27 -9.82 -10.66 12.58
N GLN A 28 -9.77 -9.90 11.49
CA GLN A 28 -9.31 -10.37 10.18
C GLN A 28 -8.39 -9.33 9.54
N SER A 29 -7.29 -9.78 8.94
CA SER A 29 -6.41 -8.93 8.15
C SER A 29 -7.12 -8.43 6.89
N ASP A 30 -6.67 -7.29 6.37
CA ASP A 30 -7.20 -6.74 5.12
C ASP A 30 -7.09 -7.76 3.96
N GLY A 31 -6.10 -8.65 3.97
CA GLY A 31 -5.93 -9.71 2.98
C GLY A 31 -7.13 -10.64 2.85
N HIS A 32 -7.73 -11.08 3.96
CA HIS A 32 -8.90 -11.95 3.93
C HIS A 32 -10.13 -11.26 3.31
N GLN A 33 -10.29 -9.96 3.52
CA GLN A 33 -11.38 -9.21 2.88
C GLN A 33 -11.20 -9.17 1.35
N TYR A 34 -9.98 -9.07 0.86
CA TYR A 34 -9.69 -9.12 -0.57
C TYR A 34 -10.03 -10.48 -1.19
N LEU A 35 -9.75 -11.58 -0.49
CA LEU A 35 -10.15 -12.93 -0.97
C LEU A 35 -11.68 -13.06 -1.08
N ASN A 36 -12.41 -12.59 -0.08
CA ASN A 36 -13.87 -12.63 -0.12
C ASN A 36 -14.44 -11.84 -1.32
N ILE A 37 -13.90 -10.64 -1.55
CA ILE A 37 -14.31 -9.82 -2.71
C ILE A 37 -13.93 -10.50 -4.04
N ALA A 38 -12.75 -11.10 -4.13
CA ALA A 38 -12.31 -11.82 -5.32
C ALA A 38 -13.22 -13.03 -5.61
N LYS A 39 -13.56 -13.81 -4.58
CA LYS A 39 -14.50 -14.92 -4.66
C LYS A 39 -15.89 -14.48 -5.14
N GLN A 40 -16.42 -13.39 -4.59
CA GLN A 40 -17.71 -12.82 -5.02
C GLN A 40 -17.70 -12.36 -6.49
N ARG A 41 -16.53 -12.02 -7.04
CA ARG A 41 -16.35 -11.61 -8.44
C ARG A 41 -16.02 -12.78 -9.37
N GLY A 42 -15.98 -14.01 -8.86
CA GLY A 42 -15.66 -15.20 -9.67
C GLY A 42 -14.21 -15.26 -10.17
N LEU A 43 -13.28 -14.56 -9.50
CA LEU A 43 -11.86 -14.58 -9.87
C LEU A 43 -11.21 -15.90 -9.43
N ASN A 44 -10.24 -16.40 -10.22
CA ASN A 44 -9.44 -17.53 -9.81
C ASN A 44 -8.56 -17.14 -8.62
N LEU A 45 -8.82 -17.78 -7.47
CA LEU A 45 -8.11 -17.52 -6.22
C LEU A 45 -6.66 -18.00 -6.22
N GLU A 46 -6.29 -18.92 -7.11
CA GLU A 46 -4.91 -19.39 -7.26
C GLU A 46 -3.95 -18.28 -7.72
N ASN A 47 -4.51 -17.26 -8.38
CA ASN A 47 -3.77 -16.08 -8.81
C ASN A 47 -3.66 -14.99 -7.73
N ILE A 48 -4.17 -15.26 -6.52
CA ILE A 48 -4.17 -14.29 -5.42
C ILE A 48 -3.42 -14.88 -4.24
N MET A 49 -2.27 -14.32 -3.93
CA MET A 49 -1.46 -14.70 -2.78
C MET A 49 -1.63 -13.66 -1.67
N ILE A 50 -1.60 -14.11 -0.42
CA ILE A 50 -1.62 -13.25 0.76
C ILE A 50 -0.32 -13.47 1.52
N THR A 51 0.30 -12.37 1.97
CA THR A 51 1.48 -12.46 2.84
C THR A 51 1.09 -12.87 4.26
N GLU A 52 2.08 -13.27 5.04
CA GLU A 52 1.93 -13.30 6.48
C GLU A 52 1.54 -11.92 7.03
N VAL A 53 1.08 -11.90 8.29
CA VAL A 53 0.66 -10.66 8.95
C VAL A 53 1.85 -9.72 9.12
N VAL A 54 1.69 -8.50 8.63
CA VAL A 54 2.72 -7.45 8.65
C VAL A 54 2.22 -6.18 9.34
N GLN A 55 3.11 -5.51 10.04
CA GLN A 55 2.80 -4.30 10.83
C GLN A 55 3.34 -3.01 10.20
N ASN A 56 4.28 -3.13 9.27
CA ASN A 56 4.91 -1.99 8.62
C ASN A 56 5.40 -2.34 7.20
N THR A 57 5.70 -1.31 6.41
CA THR A 57 6.08 -1.48 5.00
C THR A 57 7.41 -2.22 4.81
N GLU A 58 8.33 -2.16 5.77
CA GLU A 58 9.58 -2.92 5.69
C GLU A 58 9.31 -4.43 5.80
N GLN A 59 8.39 -4.84 6.68
CA GLN A 59 7.93 -6.22 6.78
C GLN A 59 7.16 -6.66 5.52
N GLU A 60 6.34 -5.77 4.92
CA GLU A 60 5.68 -6.06 3.64
C GLU A 60 6.70 -6.42 2.55
N VAL A 61 7.78 -5.65 2.44
CA VAL A 61 8.85 -5.91 1.48
C VAL A 61 9.53 -7.25 1.77
N LEU A 62 9.84 -7.55 3.04
CA LEU A 62 10.45 -8.81 3.44
C LEU A 62 9.56 -10.02 3.11
N GLU A 63 8.27 -9.95 3.41
CA GLU A 63 7.34 -11.05 3.10
C GLU A 63 7.19 -11.25 1.59
N ILE A 64 7.12 -10.17 0.82
CA ILE A 64 7.05 -10.28 -0.64
C ILE A 64 8.34 -10.86 -1.22
N SER A 65 9.51 -10.54 -0.66
CA SER A 65 10.79 -11.11 -1.13
C SER A 65 10.93 -12.62 -0.86
N LYS A 66 10.12 -13.20 0.03
CA LYS A 66 10.03 -14.66 0.21
C LYS A 66 9.18 -15.33 -0.86
N ILE A 67 8.22 -14.59 -1.45
CA ILE A 67 7.24 -15.12 -2.42
C ILE A 67 7.77 -15.01 -3.85
N ILE A 68 8.47 -13.91 -4.16
CA ILE A 68 8.94 -13.61 -5.52
C ILE A 68 10.43 -13.22 -5.52
N PRO A 69 11.18 -13.58 -6.58
CA PRO A 69 12.58 -13.23 -6.70
C PRO A 69 12.82 -11.72 -6.71
N ILE A 70 13.93 -11.30 -6.12
CA ILE A 70 14.46 -9.93 -6.26
C ILE A 70 14.71 -9.64 -7.75
N LYS A 71 14.58 -8.39 -8.17
CA LYS A 71 14.60 -7.90 -9.57
C LYS A 71 13.34 -8.20 -10.37
N SER A 72 12.31 -8.83 -9.80
CA SER A 72 11.01 -8.96 -10.45
C SER A 72 10.37 -7.60 -10.72
N ASN A 73 9.60 -7.52 -11.79
CA ASN A 73 8.80 -6.34 -12.12
C ASN A 73 7.50 -6.39 -11.34
N LEU A 74 7.23 -5.38 -10.53
CA LEU A 74 6.03 -5.28 -9.71
C LEU A 74 5.25 -4.02 -10.01
N THR A 75 3.95 -4.17 -10.24
CA THR A 75 3.03 -3.03 -10.21
C THR A 75 2.56 -2.80 -8.78
N LEU A 76 3.07 -1.76 -8.14
CA LEU A 76 2.72 -1.40 -6.78
C LEU A 76 1.45 -0.55 -6.75
N VAL A 77 0.37 -1.10 -6.20
CA VAL A 77 -0.94 -0.43 -6.08
C VAL A 77 -1.17 0.00 -4.65
N THR A 78 -1.06 1.28 -4.37
CA THR A 78 -1.31 1.83 -3.03
C THR A 78 -1.80 3.27 -3.11
N SER A 79 -2.14 3.89 -1.96
CA SER A 79 -2.59 5.29 -1.95
C SER A 79 -1.48 6.24 -2.40
N ALA A 80 -1.86 7.31 -3.11
CA ALA A 80 -0.90 8.30 -3.63
C ALA A 80 0.00 8.87 -2.53
N VAL A 81 -0.53 9.08 -1.33
CA VAL A 81 0.23 9.61 -0.18
C VAL A 81 1.29 8.63 0.31
N HIS A 82 0.95 7.32 0.34
CA HIS A 82 1.85 6.26 0.77
C HIS A 82 2.86 5.84 -0.32
N MET A 83 2.53 6.05 -1.59
CA MET A 83 3.27 5.55 -2.75
C MET A 83 4.77 5.85 -2.69
N THR A 84 5.15 7.08 -2.36
CA THR A 84 6.58 7.48 -2.34
C THR A 84 7.40 6.67 -1.34
N ARG A 85 6.85 6.40 -0.14
CA ARG A 85 7.54 5.62 0.89
C ARG A 85 7.60 4.14 0.52
N ALA A 86 6.49 3.59 0.06
CA ALA A 86 6.43 2.19 -0.34
C ALA A 86 7.38 1.92 -1.52
N LYS A 87 7.30 2.71 -2.61
CA LYS A 87 8.18 2.58 -3.76
C LYS A 87 9.66 2.60 -3.37
N MET A 88 10.07 3.58 -2.56
CA MET A 88 11.44 3.69 -2.08
C MET A 88 11.94 2.42 -1.37
N LEU A 89 11.11 1.79 -0.53
CA LEU A 89 11.50 0.59 0.21
C LEU A 89 11.58 -0.64 -0.69
N PHE A 90 10.64 -0.81 -1.62
CA PHE A 90 10.66 -1.90 -2.59
C PHE A 90 11.83 -1.79 -3.58
N GLU A 91 12.11 -0.61 -4.11
CA GLU A 91 13.27 -0.39 -5.00
C GLU A 91 14.59 -0.63 -4.26
N LYS A 92 14.68 -0.23 -2.99
CA LYS A 92 15.86 -0.49 -2.17
C LYS A 92 16.07 -1.98 -1.89
N ALA A 93 15.02 -2.77 -1.82
CA ALA A 93 15.10 -4.22 -1.73
C ALA A 93 15.47 -4.89 -3.07
N GLY A 94 15.55 -4.12 -4.16
CA GLY A 94 15.99 -4.60 -5.46
C GLY A 94 14.86 -4.99 -6.41
N PHE A 95 13.61 -4.61 -6.13
CA PHE A 95 12.49 -4.80 -7.06
C PHE A 95 12.37 -3.67 -8.08
N ASN A 96 11.95 -4.01 -9.30
CA ASN A 96 11.60 -3.03 -10.32
C ASN A 96 10.14 -2.60 -10.15
N ILE A 97 9.89 -1.34 -9.76
CA ILE A 97 8.55 -0.89 -9.38
C ILE A 97 7.91 0.02 -10.43
N VAL A 98 6.77 -0.44 -10.94
CA VAL A 98 5.81 0.40 -11.66
C VAL A 98 4.79 0.91 -10.65
N ALA A 99 4.77 2.23 -10.42
CA ALA A 99 3.88 2.84 -9.45
C ALA A 99 2.46 3.01 -10.03
N PHE A 100 1.46 2.51 -9.33
CA PHE A 100 0.05 2.71 -9.65
C PHE A 100 -0.67 3.34 -8.46
N PRO A 101 -0.56 4.68 -8.26
CA PRO A 101 -1.17 5.36 -7.14
C PRO A 101 -2.69 5.41 -7.28
N ILE A 102 -3.37 5.14 -6.16
CA ILE A 102 -4.84 5.25 -6.04
C ILE A 102 -5.20 6.18 -4.87
N LYS A 103 -6.47 6.50 -4.72
CA LYS A 103 -6.96 7.36 -3.63
C LYS A 103 -6.20 8.69 -3.55
N PHE A 104 -6.18 9.40 -4.65
CA PHE A 104 -5.72 10.79 -4.65
C PHE A 104 -6.63 11.63 -3.74
N PHE A 105 -6.04 12.56 -3.00
CA PHE A 105 -6.86 13.63 -2.43
C PHE A 105 -7.34 14.49 -3.59
N SER A 106 -8.56 14.26 -4.07
CA SER A 106 -9.19 15.17 -5.03
C SER A 106 -9.28 16.55 -4.40
N GLY A 107 -8.65 17.53 -5.05
CA GLY A 107 -8.65 18.90 -4.56
C GLY A 107 -10.07 19.42 -4.48
N HIS A 108 -10.55 19.68 -3.27
CA HIS A 108 -11.70 20.57 -3.12
C HIS A 108 -11.29 21.95 -3.63
N LYS A 109 -12.14 22.59 -4.43
CA LYS A 109 -11.95 24.00 -4.78
C LYS A 109 -11.75 24.75 -3.45
N THR A 110 -10.66 25.48 -3.35
CA THR A 110 -10.40 26.32 -2.17
C THR A 110 -11.47 27.37 -2.07
N THR A 111 -12.25 27.33 -1.02
CA THR A 111 -13.29 28.32 -0.70
C THR A 111 -12.91 28.99 0.62
N PRO A 112 -13.47 30.16 0.97
CA PRO A 112 -13.25 30.76 2.27
C PRO A 112 -13.51 29.80 3.43
N MET A 113 -14.49 28.90 3.30
CA MET A 113 -14.79 27.85 4.30
C MET A 113 -13.66 26.81 4.45
N SER A 114 -12.77 26.68 3.49
CA SER A 114 -11.63 25.76 3.57
C SER A 114 -10.58 26.16 4.61
N PHE A 115 -10.61 27.43 5.06
CA PHE A 115 -9.74 27.94 6.11
C PHE A 115 -10.30 27.69 7.52
N ILE A 116 -11.53 27.23 7.64
CA ILE A 116 -12.10 26.85 8.94
C ILE A 116 -11.56 25.48 9.34
N PRO A 117 -10.94 25.36 10.54
CA PRO A 117 -10.46 24.08 11.03
C PRO A 117 -11.58 23.04 11.08
N SER A 118 -11.30 21.84 10.55
CA SER A 118 -12.23 20.73 10.57
C SER A 118 -11.54 19.42 10.93
N ALA A 119 -12.26 18.50 11.56
CA ALA A 119 -11.73 17.19 11.92
C ALA A 119 -11.23 16.41 10.69
N SER A 120 -11.89 16.55 9.55
CA SER A 120 -11.47 15.92 8.30
C SER A 120 -10.16 16.53 7.74
N ALA A 121 -9.96 17.84 7.88
CA ALA A 121 -8.72 18.50 7.50
C ALA A 121 -7.56 18.03 8.39
N LEU A 122 -7.78 17.98 9.71
CA LEU A 122 -6.80 17.48 10.67
C LEU A 122 -6.42 16.03 10.38
N HIS A 123 -7.40 15.16 10.10
CA HIS A 123 -7.12 13.77 9.74
C HIS A 123 -6.26 13.65 8.47
N ARG A 124 -6.54 14.44 7.42
CA ARG A 124 -5.73 14.47 6.20
C ARG A 124 -4.30 14.93 6.47
N SER A 125 -4.15 16.01 7.23
CA SER A 125 -2.83 16.56 7.60
C SER A 125 -2.02 15.55 8.41
N THR A 126 -2.64 14.87 9.37
CA THR A 126 -1.99 13.82 10.18
C THR A 126 -1.49 12.67 9.32
N ARG A 127 -2.26 12.23 8.31
CA ARG A 127 -1.82 11.17 7.38
C ARG A 127 -0.60 11.61 6.57
N ILE A 128 -0.61 12.82 6.01
CA ILE A 128 0.51 13.37 5.23
C ILE A 128 1.75 13.49 6.13
N TYR A 129 1.59 13.99 7.34
CA TYR A 129 2.68 14.15 8.29
C TYR A 129 3.31 12.81 8.69
N ARG A 130 2.51 11.78 8.95
CA ARG A 130 3.00 10.42 9.21
C ARG A 130 3.81 9.85 8.04
N GLU A 131 3.38 10.07 6.81
CA GLU A 131 4.15 9.62 5.64
C GLU A 131 5.45 10.40 5.46
N PHE A 132 5.45 11.70 5.77
CA PHE A 132 6.67 12.51 5.77
C PHE A 132 7.67 12.00 6.82
N GLN A 133 7.22 11.79 8.06
CA GLN A 133 8.06 11.23 9.13
C GLN A 133 8.58 9.83 8.76
N GLY A 134 7.74 8.96 8.23
CA GLY A 134 8.14 7.63 7.79
C GLY A 134 9.22 7.68 6.70
N ARG A 135 9.08 8.57 5.72
CA ARG A 135 10.10 8.77 4.67
C ARG A 135 11.43 9.28 5.25
N LEU A 136 11.37 10.26 6.14
CA LEU A 136 12.56 10.81 6.80
C LEU A 136 13.27 9.73 7.62
N PHE A 137 12.52 8.97 8.43
CA PHE A 137 13.05 7.88 9.23
C PHE A 137 13.80 6.86 8.37
N TYR A 138 13.19 6.37 7.29
CA TYR A 138 13.84 5.39 6.44
C TYR A 138 15.02 5.95 5.65
N ARG A 139 14.97 7.21 5.23
CA ARG A 139 16.14 7.87 4.61
C ARG A 139 17.33 7.90 5.56
N LEU A 140 17.11 8.34 6.82
CA LEU A 140 18.17 8.38 7.84
C LEU A 140 18.66 6.97 8.17
N LYS A 141 17.77 6.03 8.46
CA LYS A 141 18.11 4.63 8.76
C LYS A 141 19.02 4.01 7.71
N TYR A 142 18.81 4.38 6.46
CA TYR A 142 19.54 3.77 5.36
C TYR A 142 20.69 4.61 4.81
N SER A 143 20.83 5.87 5.18
CA SER A 143 22.03 6.65 4.87
C SER A 143 23.15 6.43 5.89
N LEU A 144 22.84 5.85 7.04
CA LEU A 144 23.79 5.50 8.10
C LEU A 144 24.34 4.06 7.99
N LYS A 145 23.94 3.32 6.97
CA LYS A 145 24.46 1.99 6.63
C LYS A 145 25.26 2.05 5.33
#